data_6ed199d496966022c9d972c125c61119
#
_entry.id   6ed199d496966022c9d972c125c61119
#
_cell.length_a   1.000
_cell.length_b   1.000
_cell.length_c   1.000
_cell.angle_alpha   90.00
_cell.angle_beta   90.00
_cell.angle_gamma   90.00
#
_symmetry.space_group_name_H-M   'P 1'
#
loop_
_entity.id
_entity.type
_entity.pdbx_description
1 polymer ?
#
loop_
_entity_poly.entity_id
_entity_poly.type
_entity_poly.pdbx_seq_one_letter_code
_entity_poly.pdbx_strand_id
1 'polypeptide(L)'
;TELRNLRANLLALLAPHIALAYRNIGGRQEQVSIAYRASEEGDLYERLCASMDRDIRYGQTQNGPHRDDLDITLNGRNAAQFASEGQQRTTAISMKLAQSSLLTEETGHTPIHLIDDVFGELDPSRRIAFLQSLPADAQSLITTTHLDWLHNAPCPLPAFRLEDGALAPL
;
A
#
# COMPACT_ATOMS: atom_id res chain seq x y z
N THR A 1 7.12 -19.58 13.35
CA THR A 1 6.21 -20.39 12.53
C THR A 1 6.37 -20.06 11.07
N GLU A 2 6.10 -21.01 10.18
CA GLU A 2 6.27 -20.86 8.72
C GLU A 2 5.61 -19.61 8.15
N LEU A 3 4.34 -19.35 8.51
CA LEU A 3 3.61 -18.16 8.06
C LEU A 3 4.31 -16.84 8.45
N ARG A 4 4.87 -16.74 9.64
CA ARG A 4 5.62 -15.55 10.07
C ARG A 4 6.88 -15.35 9.23
N ASN A 5 7.61 -16.44 8.96
CA ASN A 5 8.79 -16.39 8.11
C ASN A 5 8.45 -15.98 6.68
N LEU A 6 7.36 -16.52 6.09
CA LEU A 6 6.91 -16.14 4.76
C LEU A 6 6.53 -14.65 4.69
N ARG A 7 5.81 -14.14 5.69
CA ARG A 7 5.45 -12.70 5.76
C ARG A 7 6.68 -11.80 5.91
N ALA A 8 7.61 -12.17 6.79
CA ALA A 8 8.84 -11.41 6.99
C ALA A 8 9.71 -11.39 5.73
N ASN A 9 9.85 -12.51 5.04
CA ASN A 9 10.59 -12.62 3.79
C ASN A 9 9.93 -11.80 2.67
N LEU A 10 8.60 -11.90 2.51
CA LEU A 10 7.86 -11.09 1.54
C LEU A 10 8.04 -9.60 1.81
N LEU A 11 7.96 -9.20 3.07
CA LEU A 11 8.14 -7.80 3.44
C LEU A 11 9.56 -7.30 3.19
N ALA A 12 10.57 -8.15 3.42
CA ALA A 12 11.96 -7.83 3.10
C ALA A 12 12.16 -7.59 1.58
N LEU A 13 11.47 -8.36 0.73
CA LEU A 13 11.47 -8.15 -0.72
C LEU A 13 10.73 -6.86 -1.10
N LEU A 14 9.60 -6.56 -0.47
CA LEU A 14 8.80 -5.37 -0.77
C LEU A 14 9.42 -4.06 -0.27
N ALA A 15 10.17 -4.09 0.83
CA ALA A 15 10.67 -2.88 1.49
C ALA A 15 11.47 -1.92 0.58
N PRO A 16 12.41 -2.37 -0.27
CA PRO A 16 13.12 -1.48 -1.19
C PRO A 16 12.20 -0.86 -2.26
N HIS A 17 11.22 -1.61 -2.76
CA HIS A 17 10.24 -1.11 -3.72
C HIS A 17 9.31 -0.07 -3.09
N ILE A 18 8.89 -0.29 -1.83
CA ILE A 18 8.07 0.66 -1.06
C ILE A 18 8.85 1.98 -0.87
N ALA A 19 10.11 1.87 -0.46
CA ALA A 19 10.96 3.05 -0.25
C ALA A 19 11.18 3.85 -1.56
N LEU A 20 11.35 3.16 -2.68
CA LEU A 20 11.48 3.77 -3.99
C LEU A 20 10.19 4.46 -4.43
N ALA A 21 9.05 3.76 -4.37
CA ALA A 21 7.74 4.30 -4.73
C ALA A 21 7.37 5.50 -3.86
N TYR A 22 7.60 5.41 -2.55
CA TYR A 22 7.35 6.53 -1.64
C TYR A 22 8.20 7.75 -1.97
N ARG A 23 9.50 7.56 -2.24
CA ARG A 23 10.40 8.65 -2.63
C ARG A 23 9.96 9.34 -3.93
N ASN A 24 9.40 8.59 -4.87
CA ASN A 24 8.92 9.13 -6.13
C ASN A 24 7.66 10.00 -5.95
N ILE A 25 6.76 9.63 -5.03
CA ILE A 25 5.48 10.32 -4.81
C ILE A 25 5.58 11.37 -3.69
N GLY A 26 6.18 11.02 -2.56
CA GLY A 26 6.26 11.85 -1.35
C GLY A 26 7.43 12.85 -1.36
N GLY A 27 8.39 12.64 -2.27
CA GLY A 27 9.58 13.47 -2.38
C GLY A 27 10.80 12.91 -1.65
N ARG A 28 11.98 13.47 -1.97
CA ARG A 28 13.29 12.95 -1.51
C ARG A 28 13.60 13.23 -0.03
N GLN A 29 12.85 14.10 0.61
CA GLN A 29 13.10 14.48 2.01
C GLN A 29 12.44 13.53 3.01
N GLU A 30 11.51 12.70 2.55
CA GLU A 30 10.79 11.75 3.38
C GLU A 30 11.30 10.33 3.13
N GLN A 31 11.60 9.61 4.22
CA GLN A 31 12.06 8.22 4.18
C GLN A 31 11.07 7.34 4.90
N VAL A 32 10.45 6.43 4.16
CA VAL A 32 9.60 5.39 4.72
C VAL A 32 10.42 4.14 4.99
N SER A 33 10.17 3.51 6.12
CA SER A 33 10.68 2.16 6.44
C SER A 33 9.53 1.30 6.93
N ILE A 34 9.58 0.02 6.57
CA ILE A 34 8.56 -0.96 6.95
C ILE A 34 9.24 -2.22 7.46
N ALA A 35 8.74 -2.75 8.58
CA ALA A 35 9.22 -3.97 9.18
C ALA A 35 8.05 -4.84 9.67
N TYR A 36 8.24 -6.15 9.65
CA TYR A 36 7.27 -7.08 10.22
C TYR A 36 7.39 -7.07 11.75
N ARG A 37 6.26 -6.92 12.42
CA ARG A 37 6.17 -6.96 13.87
C ARG A 37 5.33 -8.15 14.31
N ALA A 38 5.98 -9.17 14.86
CA ALA A 38 5.27 -10.23 15.54
C ALA A 38 4.59 -9.69 16.80
N SER A 39 3.35 -10.09 17.03
CA SER A 39 2.58 -9.69 18.22
C SER A 39 3.20 -10.20 19.52
N GLU A 40 4.04 -11.22 19.43
CA GLU A 40 4.65 -11.91 20.55
C GLU A 40 6.01 -12.49 20.18
N GLU A 41 6.89 -12.55 21.18
CA GLU A 41 8.16 -13.26 21.13
C GLU A 41 8.05 -14.64 21.79
N GLY A 42 8.91 -15.59 21.38
CA GLY A 42 9.00 -16.93 21.95
C GLY A 42 8.17 -17.98 21.21
N ASP A 43 8.02 -19.14 21.83
CA ASP A 43 7.32 -20.28 21.23
C ASP A 43 5.80 -20.06 21.21
N LEU A 44 5.24 -20.04 20.01
CA LEU A 44 3.81 -19.82 19.80
C LEU A 44 2.97 -20.96 20.37
N TYR A 45 3.46 -22.21 20.32
CA TYR A 45 2.71 -23.35 20.84
C TYR A 45 2.56 -23.27 22.36
N GLU A 46 3.63 -22.97 23.08
CA GLU A 46 3.57 -22.76 24.53
C GLU A 46 2.59 -21.65 24.92
N ARG A 47 2.59 -20.54 24.17
CA ARG A 47 1.67 -19.43 24.41
C ARG A 47 0.22 -19.77 24.12
N LEU A 48 -0.05 -20.53 23.06
CA LEU A 48 -1.40 -21.01 22.76
C LEU A 48 -1.90 -21.94 23.86
N CYS A 49 -1.07 -22.85 24.35
CA CYS A 49 -1.42 -23.71 25.48
C CYS A 49 -1.71 -22.90 26.75
N ALA A 50 -0.87 -21.92 27.06
CA ALA A 50 -1.03 -21.08 28.25
C ALA A 50 -2.26 -20.16 28.20
N SER A 51 -2.72 -19.78 26.99
CA SER A 51 -3.89 -18.92 26.83
C SER A 51 -5.21 -19.68 26.59
N MET A 52 -5.20 -20.99 26.45
CA MET A 52 -6.32 -21.78 25.98
C MET A 52 -7.62 -21.56 26.77
N ASP A 53 -7.58 -21.57 28.10
CA ASP A 53 -8.77 -21.34 28.94
C ASP A 53 -9.36 -19.93 28.77
N ARG A 54 -8.49 -18.95 28.52
CA ARG A 54 -8.88 -17.57 28.25
C ARG A 54 -9.49 -17.45 26.86
N ASP A 55 -8.86 -18.06 25.87
CA ASP A 55 -9.32 -18.05 24.47
C ASP A 55 -10.70 -18.70 24.34
N ILE A 56 -10.94 -19.81 25.03
CA ILE A 56 -12.27 -20.46 25.11
C ILE A 56 -13.29 -19.52 25.73
N ARG A 57 -12.96 -18.84 26.83
CA ARG A 57 -13.86 -17.89 27.49
C ARG A 57 -14.25 -16.71 26.61
N TYR A 58 -13.32 -16.19 25.83
CA TYR A 58 -13.55 -15.04 24.94
C TYR A 58 -14.04 -15.42 23.54
N GLY A 59 -14.07 -16.73 23.21
CA GLY A 59 -14.50 -17.24 21.90
C GLY A 59 -13.55 -16.84 20.76
N GLN A 60 -12.32 -16.46 21.07
CA GLN A 60 -11.31 -16.07 20.07
C GLN A 60 -9.89 -16.27 20.58
N THR A 61 -8.98 -16.66 19.68
CA THR A 61 -7.56 -16.81 19.97
C THR A 61 -6.89 -15.44 20.14
N GLN A 62 -6.21 -15.24 21.26
CA GLN A 62 -5.51 -13.99 21.60
C GLN A 62 -4.08 -13.95 21.05
N ASN A 63 -3.47 -15.10 20.81
CA ASN A 63 -2.08 -15.23 20.34
C ASN A 63 -2.04 -15.81 18.93
N GLY A 64 -1.10 -15.35 18.11
CA GLY A 64 -0.87 -15.94 16.78
C GLY A 64 -0.67 -14.94 15.65
N PRO A 65 -0.35 -15.43 14.44
CA PRO A 65 -0.02 -14.57 13.29
C PRO A 65 -1.12 -13.62 12.83
N HIS A 66 -2.37 -13.82 13.25
CA HIS A 66 -3.48 -12.91 12.97
C HIS A 66 -3.44 -11.63 13.83
N ARG A 67 -2.59 -11.59 14.85
CA ARG A 67 -2.34 -10.43 15.72
C ARG A 67 -1.07 -9.69 15.34
N ASP A 68 -0.27 -10.26 14.43
CA ASP A 68 0.95 -9.63 13.97
C ASP A 68 0.60 -8.39 13.11
N ASP A 69 1.51 -7.42 13.08
CA ASP A 69 1.30 -6.12 12.45
C ASP A 69 2.55 -5.68 11.68
N LEU A 70 2.48 -4.52 11.07
CA LEU A 70 3.60 -3.87 10.40
C LEU A 70 4.03 -2.64 11.18
N ASP A 71 5.33 -2.52 11.43
CA ASP A 71 5.91 -1.27 11.91
C ASP A 71 6.30 -0.41 10.72
N ILE A 72 5.52 0.64 10.51
CA ILE A 72 5.77 1.62 9.46
C ILE A 72 6.32 2.88 10.12
N THR A 73 7.49 3.31 9.69
CA THR A 73 8.08 4.57 10.16
C THR A 73 8.29 5.52 8.99
N LEU A 74 8.12 6.81 9.28
CA LEU A 74 8.42 7.90 8.38
C LEU A 74 9.44 8.82 9.07
N ASN A 75 10.61 8.98 8.44
CA ASN A 75 11.75 9.69 9.03
C ASN A 75 12.08 9.20 10.46
N GLY A 76 12.01 7.88 10.69
CA GLY A 76 12.29 7.26 11.98
C GLY A 76 11.19 7.39 13.04
N ARG A 77 10.03 8.00 12.72
CA ARG A 77 8.88 8.15 13.61
C ARG A 77 7.76 7.19 13.21
N ASN A 78 7.02 6.67 14.16
CA ASN A 78 5.89 5.78 13.89
C ASN A 78 4.84 6.49 13.01
N ALA A 79 4.54 5.93 11.84
CA ALA A 79 3.65 6.56 10.86
C ALA A 79 2.20 6.64 11.34
N ALA A 80 1.71 5.66 12.10
CA ALA A 80 0.34 5.67 12.61
C ALA A 80 0.07 6.81 13.60
N GLN A 81 1.11 7.28 14.30
CA GLN A 81 0.98 8.33 15.32
C GLN A 81 1.35 9.72 14.80
N PHE A 82 2.30 9.82 13.88
CA PHE A 82 2.94 11.08 13.51
C PHE A 82 2.80 11.47 12.05
N ALA A 83 2.43 10.55 11.16
CA ALA A 83 2.26 10.88 9.76
C ALA A 83 0.95 11.66 9.53
N SER A 84 1.03 12.70 8.69
CA SER A 84 -0.16 13.38 8.21
C SER A 84 -1.01 12.45 7.35
N GLU A 85 -2.28 12.78 7.16
CA GLU A 85 -3.20 11.99 6.34
C GLU A 85 -2.65 11.78 4.92
N GLY A 86 -2.12 12.84 4.27
CA GLY A 86 -1.47 12.73 2.97
C GLY A 86 -0.24 11.83 2.95
N GLN A 87 0.55 11.78 4.04
CA GLN A 87 1.68 10.87 4.18
C GLN A 87 1.23 9.42 4.35
N GLN A 88 0.18 9.18 5.14
CA GLN A 88 -0.41 7.84 5.30
C GLN A 88 -0.95 7.30 3.97
N ARG A 89 -1.66 8.13 3.20
CA ARG A 89 -2.15 7.80 1.85
C ARG A 89 -1.02 7.51 0.89
N THR A 90 0.01 8.36 0.88
CA THR A 90 1.20 8.14 0.05
C THR A 90 1.88 6.81 0.40
N THR A 91 1.95 6.46 1.69
CA THR A 91 2.48 5.17 2.14
C THR A 91 1.66 4.01 1.59
N ALA A 92 0.33 4.07 1.71
CA ALA A 92 -0.56 3.01 1.21
C ALA A 92 -0.44 2.83 -0.31
N ILE A 93 -0.41 3.93 -1.08
CA ILE A 93 -0.21 3.89 -2.54
C ILE A 93 1.17 3.29 -2.87
N SER A 94 2.21 3.70 -2.15
CA SER A 94 3.57 3.18 -2.36
C SER A 94 3.68 1.68 -2.11
N MET A 95 2.95 1.16 -1.12
CA MET A 95 2.87 -0.29 -0.88
C MET A 95 2.19 -1.02 -2.04
N LYS A 96 1.15 -0.45 -2.65
CA LYS A 96 0.47 -1.03 -3.82
C LYS A 96 1.34 -1.01 -5.07
N LEU A 97 2.05 0.09 -5.33
CA LEU A 97 3.00 0.17 -6.44
C LEU A 97 4.18 -0.80 -6.24
N ALA A 98 4.69 -0.92 -5.02
CA ALA A 98 5.74 -1.88 -4.70
C ALA A 98 5.28 -3.33 -4.95
N GLN A 99 4.05 -3.65 -4.59
CA GLN A 99 3.46 -4.97 -4.89
C GLN A 99 3.40 -5.21 -6.41
N SER A 100 2.97 -4.21 -7.19
CA SER A 100 2.94 -4.29 -8.65
C SER A 100 4.34 -4.50 -9.23
N SER A 101 5.34 -3.76 -8.77
CA SER A 101 6.73 -3.90 -9.21
C SER A 101 7.28 -5.29 -8.92
N LEU A 102 7.09 -5.80 -7.70
CA LEU A 102 7.53 -7.13 -7.32
C LEU A 102 6.84 -8.22 -8.15
N LEU A 103 5.53 -8.10 -8.39
CA LEU A 103 4.80 -9.04 -9.24
C LEU A 103 5.31 -9.03 -10.69
N THR A 104 5.64 -7.85 -11.22
CA THR A 104 6.23 -7.74 -12.57
C THR A 104 7.59 -8.42 -12.63
N GLU A 105 8.43 -8.24 -11.63
CA GLU A 105 9.75 -8.89 -11.57
C GLU A 105 9.66 -10.41 -11.47
N GLU A 106 8.74 -10.92 -10.66
CA GLU A 106 8.57 -12.35 -10.42
C GLU A 106 7.87 -13.09 -11.57
N THR A 107 6.91 -12.43 -12.24
CA THR A 107 6.06 -13.07 -13.25
C THR A 107 6.41 -12.70 -14.69
N GLY A 108 7.17 -11.61 -14.88
CA GLY A 108 7.43 -11.02 -16.19
C GLY A 108 6.21 -10.33 -16.82
N HIS A 109 5.13 -10.15 -16.07
CA HIS A 109 3.89 -9.51 -16.54
C HIS A 109 3.50 -8.35 -15.64
N THR A 110 3.27 -7.18 -16.25
CA THR A 110 2.83 -5.99 -15.51
C THR A 110 1.34 -6.10 -15.18
N PRO A 111 0.95 -6.00 -13.90
CA PRO A 111 -0.45 -6.05 -13.49
C PRO A 111 -1.28 -4.90 -14.04
N ILE A 112 -2.59 -5.12 -14.21
CA ILE A 112 -3.56 -4.05 -14.48
C ILE A 112 -3.81 -3.28 -13.18
N HIS A 113 -3.73 -1.94 -13.24
CA HIS A 113 -4.01 -1.08 -12.10
C HIS A 113 -5.46 -0.61 -12.12
N LEU A 114 -6.17 -0.89 -11.04
CA LEU A 114 -7.51 -0.35 -10.77
C LEU A 114 -7.38 0.70 -9.65
N ILE A 115 -7.63 1.96 -9.98
CA ILE A 115 -7.41 3.11 -9.10
C ILE A 115 -8.74 3.82 -8.91
N ASP A 116 -9.33 3.64 -7.72
CA ASP A 116 -10.67 4.12 -7.41
C ASP A 116 -10.61 5.34 -6.50
N ASP A 117 -10.98 6.50 -7.05
CA ASP A 117 -11.12 7.83 -6.42
C ASP A 117 -9.93 8.33 -5.55
N VAL A 118 -8.71 7.82 -5.82
CA VAL A 118 -7.50 8.17 -5.04
C VAL A 118 -7.08 9.64 -5.27
N PHE A 119 -7.38 10.18 -6.45
CA PHE A 119 -6.88 11.49 -6.87
C PHE A 119 -7.50 12.66 -6.10
N GLY A 120 -8.74 12.54 -5.61
CA GLY A 120 -9.37 13.56 -4.77
C GLY A 120 -8.64 13.79 -3.44
N GLU A 121 -7.91 12.80 -2.99
CA GLU A 121 -7.28 12.73 -1.67
C GLU A 121 -5.80 13.15 -1.65
N LEU A 122 -5.19 13.35 -2.82
CA LEU A 122 -3.79 13.76 -2.97
C LEU A 122 -3.69 15.25 -3.30
N ASP A 123 -2.65 15.90 -2.80
CA ASP A 123 -2.29 17.23 -3.28
C ASP A 123 -1.83 17.21 -4.76
N PRO A 124 -1.87 18.34 -5.47
CA PRO A 124 -1.57 18.39 -6.91
C PRO A 124 -0.19 17.83 -7.27
N SER A 125 0.82 18.04 -6.44
CA SER A 125 2.18 17.57 -6.71
C SER A 125 2.29 16.05 -6.61
N ARG A 126 1.67 15.46 -5.60
CA ARG A 126 1.62 14.01 -5.40
C ARG A 126 0.77 13.29 -6.44
N ARG A 127 -0.31 13.94 -6.94
CA ARG A 127 -1.10 13.40 -8.06
C ARG A 127 -0.25 13.20 -9.31
N ILE A 128 0.49 14.24 -9.71
CA ILE A 128 1.36 14.20 -10.87
C ILE A 128 2.46 13.14 -10.66
N ALA A 129 3.09 13.13 -9.50
CA ALA A 129 4.13 12.18 -9.17
C ALA A 129 3.60 10.72 -9.17
N PHE A 130 2.40 10.49 -8.69
CA PHE A 130 1.75 9.18 -8.73
C PHE A 130 1.49 8.73 -10.17
N LEU A 131 0.90 9.58 -11.03
CA LEU A 131 0.70 9.27 -12.45
C LEU A 131 2.01 8.92 -13.16
N GLN A 132 3.07 9.67 -12.87
CA GLN A 132 4.40 9.41 -13.42
C GLN A 132 5.06 8.14 -12.89
N SER A 133 4.59 7.63 -11.75
CA SER A 133 5.10 6.40 -11.12
C SER A 133 4.40 5.14 -11.63
N LEU A 134 3.30 5.28 -12.38
CA LEU A 134 2.63 4.14 -13.00
C LEU A 134 3.52 3.60 -14.15
N PRO A 135 3.70 2.27 -14.28
CA PRO A 135 4.46 1.69 -15.36
C PRO A 135 3.84 2.05 -16.72
N ALA A 136 4.67 2.47 -17.67
CA ALA A 136 4.21 2.93 -18.98
C ALA A 136 3.56 1.82 -19.83
N ASP A 137 3.90 0.57 -19.57
CA ASP A 137 3.37 -0.64 -20.21
C ASP A 137 2.14 -1.23 -19.48
N ALA A 138 1.76 -0.66 -18.33
CA ALA A 138 0.60 -1.10 -17.58
C ALA A 138 -0.69 -0.48 -18.10
N GLN A 139 -1.74 -1.29 -18.21
CA GLN A 139 -3.10 -0.76 -18.34
C GLN A 139 -3.57 -0.24 -16.97
N SER A 140 -3.98 1.03 -16.94
CA SER A 140 -4.52 1.64 -15.72
C SER A 140 -5.94 2.15 -15.97
N LEU A 141 -6.88 1.75 -15.12
CA LEU A 141 -8.26 2.22 -15.08
C LEU A 141 -8.42 3.10 -13.85
N ILE A 142 -8.76 4.37 -14.06
CA ILE A 142 -8.83 5.37 -13.01
C ILE A 142 -10.25 5.91 -12.93
N THR A 143 -10.87 5.84 -11.75
CA THR A 143 -12.12 6.54 -11.48
C THR A 143 -11.86 7.81 -10.68
N THR A 144 -12.64 8.85 -10.91
CA THR A 144 -12.56 10.10 -10.15
C THR A 144 -13.85 10.90 -10.28
N THR A 145 -14.18 11.63 -9.22
CA THR A 145 -15.30 12.57 -9.21
C THR A 145 -14.89 13.99 -9.62
N HIS A 146 -13.57 14.27 -9.72
CA HIS A 146 -13.03 15.59 -9.99
C HIS A 146 -12.03 15.53 -11.14
N LEU A 147 -12.20 16.32 -12.19
CA LEU A 147 -11.38 16.30 -13.41
C LEU A 147 -10.38 17.46 -13.51
N ASP A 148 -10.36 18.39 -12.55
CA ASP A 148 -9.52 19.59 -12.60
C ASP A 148 -8.03 19.28 -12.76
N TRP A 149 -7.59 18.12 -12.26
CA TRP A 149 -6.21 17.66 -12.36
C TRP A 149 -5.86 17.11 -13.76
N LEU A 150 -6.86 16.74 -14.58
CA LEU A 150 -6.63 16.15 -15.90
C LEU A 150 -5.90 17.10 -16.84
N HIS A 151 -6.15 18.41 -16.71
CA HIS A 151 -5.45 19.45 -17.50
C HIS A 151 -3.95 19.52 -17.21
N ASN A 152 -3.52 19.03 -16.05
CA ASN A 152 -2.11 18.99 -15.62
C ASN A 152 -1.52 17.58 -15.68
N ALA A 153 -2.22 16.62 -16.30
CA ALA A 153 -1.70 15.27 -16.48
C ALA A 153 -0.44 15.30 -17.38
N PRO A 154 0.56 14.46 -17.07
CA PRO A 154 1.84 14.46 -17.81
C PRO A 154 1.71 14.00 -19.26
N CYS A 155 0.59 13.39 -19.62
CA CYS A 155 0.24 13.00 -20.99
C CYS A 155 -1.28 13.09 -21.19
N PRO A 156 -1.76 13.21 -22.44
CA PRO A 156 -3.18 13.10 -22.76
C PRO A 156 -3.71 11.73 -22.32
N LEU A 157 -4.72 11.73 -21.46
CA LEU A 157 -5.40 10.52 -21.02
C LEU A 157 -6.78 10.47 -21.69
N PRO A 158 -7.17 9.31 -22.29
CA PRO A 158 -8.54 9.14 -22.74
C PRO A 158 -9.47 9.20 -21.51
N ALA A 159 -10.44 10.10 -21.55
CA ALA A 159 -11.38 10.29 -20.46
C ALA A 159 -12.80 10.00 -20.93
N PHE A 160 -13.58 9.38 -20.05
CA PHE A 160 -14.97 9.00 -20.28
C PHE A 160 -15.82 9.46 -19.11
N ARG A 161 -17.04 9.90 -19.43
CA ARG A 161 -18.06 10.17 -18.42
C ARG A 161 -18.97 8.95 -18.28
N LEU A 162 -19.27 8.58 -17.04
CA LEU A 162 -20.25 7.56 -16.75
C LEU A 162 -21.53 8.23 -16.25
N GLU A 163 -22.61 8.16 -17.04
CA GLU A 163 -23.94 8.68 -16.70
C GLU A 163 -24.98 7.59 -17.00
N ASP A 164 -25.87 7.32 -16.06
CA ASP A 164 -26.95 6.33 -16.17
C ASP A 164 -26.49 4.95 -16.69
N GLY A 165 -25.30 4.52 -16.30
CA GLY A 165 -24.73 3.25 -16.70
C GLY A 165 -24.13 3.23 -18.13
N ALA A 166 -24.08 4.36 -18.83
CA ALA A 166 -23.45 4.50 -20.14
C ALA A 166 -22.15 5.29 -20.06
N LEU A 167 -21.15 4.86 -20.85
CA LEU A 167 -19.86 5.55 -21.00
C LEU A 167 -19.92 6.45 -22.26
N ALA A 168 -19.61 7.73 -22.10
CA ALA A 168 -19.43 8.68 -23.20
C ALA A 168 -18.02 9.29 -23.13
N PRO A 169 -17.32 9.50 -24.27
CA PRO A 169 -16.05 10.22 -24.27
C PRO A 169 -16.24 11.66 -23.77
N LEU A 170 -15.23 12.19 -23.06
CA LEU A 170 -15.17 13.59 -22.63
C LEU A 170 -14.47 14.46 -23.66
#